data_3fae7203bb1f238ccae26077ba4e4fff
#
_entry.id   3fae7203bb1f238ccae26077ba4e4fff
#
_cell.length_a   1.000
_cell.length_b   1.000
_cell.length_c   1.000
_cell.angle_alpha   90.00
_cell.angle_beta   90.00
_cell.angle_gamma   90.00
#
_symmetry.space_group_name_H-M   'P 1'
#
loop_
_entity.id
_entity.type
_entity.pdbx_description
1 polymer ?
#
loop_
_entity_poly.entity_id
_entity_poly.type
_entity_poly.pdbx_seq_one_letter_code
_entity_poly.pdbx_strand_id
1 'polypeptide(L)'
;MTARETIRADVAAAVAATPPAPMPPGMVTGRAMALSPLVRRVLAPNPSVMTGPGTNTYLVGVDEVAVVDPGPDDPDHLDAVAACGGDRIRWILVTHTHSDHAPGAAGLKRRTGAELLGWDARDGFTPDRKIGDGFVLEATEFRLRALHTPGHASNHLCYLLEQERILFSGDHVMNGSTVVIAPPDGDMAAYVEALRALRSRRPPLRAIAPGHGPLIDDPKAKLEEYLAHRAAREEAIAGALQASGQATVDELVGAVYTDVPPSLHPLARHSVWAHLRKLAGEGRAISDDPDDLGATWSGDSS
;
A
#
# COMPACT_ATOMS: atom_id res chain seq x y z
N MET A 1 10.14 -10.96 -20.97
CA MET A 1 9.71 -10.90 -19.53
C MET A 1 8.51 -9.96 -19.49
N THR A 2 7.44 -10.33 -18.83
CA THR A 2 6.29 -9.44 -18.67
C THR A 2 6.61 -8.34 -17.64
N ALA A 3 5.92 -7.21 -17.68
CA ALA A 3 6.10 -6.14 -16.70
C ALA A 3 5.94 -6.65 -15.24
N ARG A 4 4.99 -7.58 -15.00
CA ARG A 4 4.82 -8.21 -13.67
C ARG A 4 6.01 -9.08 -13.25
N GLU A 5 6.63 -9.82 -14.16
CA GLU A 5 7.84 -10.59 -13.88
C GLU A 5 9.03 -9.67 -13.58
N THR A 6 9.16 -8.57 -14.31
CA THR A 6 10.20 -7.56 -14.08
C THR A 6 10.06 -6.95 -12.68
N ILE A 7 8.85 -6.51 -12.29
CA ILE A 7 8.59 -5.96 -10.95
C ILE A 7 8.97 -6.95 -9.86
N ARG A 8 8.57 -8.21 -10.00
CA ARG A 8 8.91 -9.26 -9.01
C ARG A 8 10.42 -9.48 -8.87
N ALA A 9 11.14 -9.46 -9.99
CA ALA A 9 12.60 -9.58 -10.00
C ALA A 9 13.28 -8.37 -9.33
N ASP A 10 12.83 -7.15 -9.65
CA ASP A 10 13.36 -5.90 -9.07
C ASP A 10 13.10 -5.81 -7.55
N VAL A 11 11.89 -6.21 -7.10
CA VAL A 11 11.57 -6.31 -5.67
C VAL A 11 12.47 -7.33 -4.97
N ALA A 12 12.64 -8.53 -5.55
CA ALA A 12 13.48 -9.56 -4.97
C ALA A 12 14.96 -9.11 -4.88
N ALA A 13 15.47 -8.43 -5.90
CA ALA A 13 16.82 -7.87 -5.92
C ALA A 13 16.99 -6.77 -4.84
N ALA A 14 16.04 -5.86 -4.70
CA ALA A 14 16.07 -4.81 -3.68
C ALA A 14 16.02 -5.38 -2.26
N VAL A 15 15.16 -6.38 -2.01
CA VAL A 15 15.06 -7.07 -0.72
C VAL A 15 16.36 -7.79 -0.37
N ALA A 16 17.00 -8.44 -1.34
CA ALA A 16 18.27 -9.12 -1.12
C ALA A 16 19.45 -8.16 -0.86
N ALA A 17 19.42 -6.96 -1.47
CA ALA A 17 20.51 -6.00 -1.42
C ALA A 17 20.39 -4.97 -0.28
N THR A 18 19.20 -4.81 0.31
CA THR A 18 18.94 -3.73 1.30
C THR A 18 18.35 -4.32 2.58
N PRO A 19 19.04 -4.21 3.72
CA PRO A 19 18.51 -4.68 4.99
C PRO A 19 17.24 -3.90 5.39
N PRO A 20 16.33 -4.52 6.17
CA PRO A 20 15.16 -3.80 6.69
C PRO A 20 15.59 -2.65 7.62
N ALA A 21 14.75 -1.63 7.70
CA ALA A 21 14.92 -0.57 8.68
C ALA A 21 14.86 -1.15 10.11
N PRO A 22 15.54 -0.52 11.09
CA PRO A 22 15.44 -0.93 12.49
C PRO A 22 13.99 -0.92 12.98
N MET A 23 13.67 -1.90 13.85
CA MET A 23 12.35 -1.97 14.47
C MET A 23 12.05 -0.68 15.25
N PRO A 24 10.95 0.02 14.94
CA PRO A 24 10.57 1.22 15.69
C PRO A 24 10.30 0.90 17.16
N PRO A 25 10.59 1.83 18.09
CA PRO A 25 10.28 1.63 19.51
C PRO A 25 8.81 1.26 19.74
N GLY A 26 8.58 0.26 20.60
CA GLY A 26 7.25 -0.20 20.94
C GLY A 26 6.57 -1.10 19.91
N MET A 27 7.20 -1.42 18.78
CA MET A 27 6.72 -2.46 17.86
C MET A 27 7.35 -3.80 18.22
N VAL A 28 6.52 -4.86 18.33
CA VAL A 28 6.97 -6.22 18.64
C VAL A 28 6.16 -7.20 17.79
N THR A 29 6.83 -8.17 17.18
CA THR A 29 6.20 -9.21 16.36
C THR A 29 5.41 -10.21 17.21
N GLY A 30 4.34 -10.77 16.62
CA GLY A 30 3.54 -11.85 17.22
C GLY A 30 2.81 -11.49 18.52
N ARG A 31 2.81 -10.21 18.90
CA ARG A 31 2.20 -9.75 20.15
C ARG A 31 1.14 -8.68 19.87
N ALA A 32 -0.06 -8.89 20.43
CA ALA A 32 -1.14 -7.92 20.32
C ALA A 32 -0.83 -6.64 21.10
N MET A 33 -0.98 -5.48 20.45
CA MET A 33 -0.83 -4.15 21.03
C MET A 33 -2.10 -3.34 20.80
N ALA A 34 -2.69 -2.83 21.89
CA ALA A 34 -3.82 -1.91 21.79
C ALA A 34 -3.36 -0.55 21.24
N LEU A 35 -4.05 -0.04 20.21
CA LEU A 35 -3.84 1.28 19.62
C LEU A 35 -4.97 2.24 20.02
N SER A 36 -6.16 1.70 20.26
CA SER A 36 -7.33 2.42 20.73
C SER A 36 -8.28 1.46 21.46
N PRO A 37 -9.42 1.91 22.00
CA PRO A 37 -10.42 1.01 22.60
C PRO A 37 -10.90 -0.10 21.66
N LEU A 38 -11.04 0.19 20.37
CA LEU A 38 -11.54 -0.76 19.36
C LEU A 38 -10.45 -1.39 18.51
N VAL A 39 -9.20 -0.91 18.54
CA VAL A 39 -8.16 -1.36 17.59
C VAL A 39 -6.98 -1.98 18.31
N ARG A 40 -6.61 -3.20 17.92
CA ARG A 40 -5.38 -3.89 18.29
C ARG A 40 -4.57 -4.19 17.04
N ARG A 41 -3.25 -4.22 17.18
CA ARG A 41 -2.32 -4.59 16.11
C ARG A 41 -1.52 -5.82 16.51
N VAL A 42 -1.32 -6.75 15.58
CA VAL A 42 -0.33 -7.82 15.66
C VAL A 42 0.63 -7.63 14.48
N LEU A 43 1.92 -7.49 14.75
CA LEU A 43 2.95 -7.31 13.73
C LEU A 43 3.44 -8.67 13.24
N ALA A 44 3.43 -8.90 11.92
CA ALA A 44 3.96 -10.11 11.30
C ALA A 44 5.50 -10.10 11.28
N PRO A 45 6.16 -11.28 11.36
CA PRO A 45 7.61 -11.42 11.39
C PRO A 45 8.24 -11.46 9.98
N ASN A 46 7.86 -10.51 9.11
CA ASN A 46 8.34 -10.42 7.72
C ASN A 46 9.04 -9.08 7.42
N PRO A 47 10.06 -8.66 8.23
CA PRO A 47 10.75 -7.41 8.01
C PRO A 47 11.55 -7.42 6.70
N SER A 48 11.47 -6.34 5.94
CA SER A 48 12.22 -6.14 4.69
C SER A 48 12.29 -4.65 4.33
N VAL A 49 13.03 -4.31 3.29
CA VAL A 49 13.01 -2.94 2.76
C VAL A 49 11.62 -2.53 2.23
N MET A 50 10.78 -3.50 1.84
CA MET A 50 9.41 -3.25 1.36
C MET A 50 8.41 -3.14 2.52
N THR A 51 8.54 -3.99 3.53
CA THR A 51 7.60 -4.10 4.64
C THR A 51 8.06 -3.38 5.91
N GLY A 52 9.22 -2.72 5.86
CA GLY A 52 9.81 -2.08 7.03
C GLY A 52 9.96 -3.08 8.19
N PRO A 53 9.31 -2.85 9.36
CA PRO A 53 9.39 -3.76 10.50
C PRO A 53 8.57 -5.05 10.34
N GLY A 54 7.73 -5.12 9.31
CA GLY A 54 6.79 -6.19 9.02
C GLY A 54 5.39 -5.66 8.69
N THR A 55 4.47 -6.56 8.35
CA THR A 55 3.08 -6.23 8.05
C THR A 55 2.26 -6.08 9.31
N ASN A 56 1.48 -5.03 9.40
CA ASN A 56 0.53 -4.79 10.46
C ASN A 56 -0.81 -5.49 10.17
N THR A 57 -1.14 -6.52 10.95
CA THR A 57 -2.48 -7.08 11.00
C THR A 57 -3.29 -6.37 12.08
N TYR A 58 -4.46 -5.83 11.74
CA TYR A 58 -5.31 -5.12 12.69
C TYR A 58 -6.55 -5.94 13.06
N LEU A 59 -6.91 -5.92 14.34
CA LEU A 59 -8.15 -6.47 14.85
C LEU A 59 -9.02 -5.31 15.34
N VAL A 60 -10.22 -5.21 14.78
CA VAL A 60 -11.18 -4.12 15.06
C VAL A 60 -12.41 -4.70 15.75
N GLY A 61 -12.78 -4.13 16.89
CA GLY A 61 -13.92 -4.54 17.71
C GLY A 61 -13.51 -5.37 18.94
N VAL A 62 -14.46 -5.60 19.84
CA VAL A 62 -14.30 -6.34 21.11
C VAL A 62 -15.22 -7.55 21.15
N ASP A 63 -16.54 -7.38 20.99
CA ASP A 63 -17.54 -8.46 21.01
C ASP A 63 -17.63 -9.19 19.67
N GLU A 64 -17.57 -8.45 18.57
CA GLU A 64 -17.40 -8.97 17.23
C GLU A 64 -16.10 -8.37 16.65
N VAL A 65 -15.29 -9.20 16.01
CA VAL A 65 -13.97 -8.79 15.54
C VAL A 65 -13.84 -8.92 14.02
N ALA A 66 -13.41 -7.84 13.40
CA ALA A 66 -12.93 -7.85 12.02
C ALA A 66 -11.39 -7.81 12.02
N VAL A 67 -10.76 -8.64 11.20
CA VAL A 67 -9.32 -8.61 10.95
C VAL A 67 -9.06 -7.91 9.64
N VAL A 68 -8.18 -6.91 9.62
CA VAL A 68 -7.72 -6.21 8.41
C VAL A 68 -6.29 -6.64 8.12
N ASP A 69 -6.05 -7.11 6.91
CA ASP A 69 -4.79 -7.66 6.39
C ASP A 69 -4.20 -8.75 7.28
N PRO A 70 -4.55 -10.01 7.05
CA PRO A 70 -4.04 -11.14 7.83
C PRO A 70 -2.53 -11.39 7.65
N GLY A 71 -1.88 -10.67 6.71
CA GLY A 71 -0.44 -10.74 6.49
C GLY A 71 0.00 -11.96 5.67
N PRO A 72 1.28 -12.34 5.78
CA PRO A 72 1.83 -13.52 5.13
C PRO A 72 1.19 -14.81 5.68
N ASP A 73 1.27 -15.92 4.92
CA ASP A 73 0.85 -17.25 5.39
C ASP A 73 1.91 -17.84 6.33
N ASP A 74 2.12 -17.16 7.47
CA ASP A 74 3.02 -17.57 8.55
C ASP A 74 2.20 -18.19 9.68
N PRO A 75 2.38 -19.47 10.00
CA PRO A 75 1.56 -20.18 10.99
C PRO A 75 1.58 -19.52 12.38
N ASP A 76 2.74 -19.09 12.87
CA ASP A 76 2.88 -18.51 14.21
C ASP A 76 2.20 -17.13 14.28
N HIS A 77 2.30 -16.34 13.21
CA HIS A 77 1.58 -15.06 13.10
C HIS A 77 0.06 -15.29 13.09
N LEU A 78 -0.42 -16.22 12.28
CA LEU A 78 -1.85 -16.52 12.18
C LEU A 78 -2.40 -17.07 13.48
N ASP A 79 -1.63 -17.87 14.22
CA ASP A 79 -2.00 -18.38 15.54
C ASP A 79 -2.08 -17.23 16.58
N ALA A 80 -1.13 -16.28 16.53
CA ALA A 80 -1.17 -15.10 17.39
C ALA A 80 -2.38 -14.20 17.10
N VAL A 81 -2.72 -14.00 15.81
CA VAL A 81 -3.92 -13.24 15.41
C VAL A 81 -5.19 -13.94 15.86
N ALA A 82 -5.30 -15.26 15.61
CA ALA A 82 -6.44 -16.06 16.04
C ALA A 82 -6.62 -16.05 17.56
N ALA A 83 -5.54 -16.20 18.32
CA ALA A 83 -5.57 -16.13 19.79
C ALA A 83 -6.00 -14.76 20.31
N CYS A 84 -5.62 -13.66 19.63
CA CYS A 84 -5.97 -12.30 20.03
C CYS A 84 -7.48 -12.02 19.89
N GLY A 85 -8.14 -12.53 18.84
CA GLY A 85 -9.57 -12.33 18.61
C GLY A 85 -10.46 -13.45 19.16
N GLY A 86 -9.92 -14.66 19.23
CA GLY A 86 -10.64 -15.87 19.67
C GLY A 86 -11.83 -16.22 18.75
N ASP A 87 -12.88 -16.73 19.36
CA ASP A 87 -14.14 -17.11 18.70
C ASP A 87 -14.99 -15.89 18.25
N ARG A 88 -14.53 -14.68 18.53
CA ARG A 88 -15.19 -13.42 18.15
C ARG A 88 -14.82 -12.94 16.75
N ILE A 89 -13.81 -13.51 16.09
CA ILE A 89 -13.44 -13.15 14.72
C ILE A 89 -14.54 -13.61 13.77
N ARG A 90 -15.22 -12.64 13.13
CA ARG A 90 -16.32 -12.85 12.19
C ARG A 90 -15.92 -12.58 10.75
N TRP A 91 -15.02 -11.61 10.55
CA TRP A 91 -14.64 -11.14 9.22
C TRP A 91 -13.14 -10.98 9.08
N ILE A 92 -12.65 -11.25 7.88
CA ILE A 92 -11.28 -11.01 7.45
C ILE A 92 -11.37 -10.14 6.19
N LEU A 93 -10.85 -8.93 6.26
CA LEU A 93 -10.83 -7.96 5.17
C LEU A 93 -9.41 -7.83 4.64
N VAL A 94 -9.26 -7.80 3.32
CA VAL A 94 -7.97 -7.61 2.67
C VAL A 94 -7.96 -6.26 1.96
N THR A 95 -6.95 -5.43 2.21
CA THR A 95 -6.83 -4.13 1.54
C THR A 95 -6.50 -4.30 0.07
N HIS A 96 -5.56 -5.19 -0.24
CA HIS A 96 -5.15 -5.55 -1.59
C HIS A 96 -4.43 -6.92 -1.59
N THR A 97 -4.17 -7.48 -2.77
CA THR A 97 -3.75 -8.88 -2.90
C THR A 97 -2.24 -9.12 -2.95
N HIS A 98 -1.40 -8.16 -2.55
CA HIS A 98 0.04 -8.39 -2.49
C HIS A 98 0.42 -9.46 -1.47
N SER A 99 1.60 -10.05 -1.69
CA SER A 99 2.05 -11.28 -1.02
C SER A 99 2.31 -11.14 0.48
N ASP A 100 2.31 -9.95 1.01
CA ASP A 100 2.50 -9.63 2.42
C ASP A 100 1.21 -9.23 3.13
N HIS A 101 0.07 -9.09 2.42
CA HIS A 101 -1.23 -8.71 2.99
C HIS A 101 -2.26 -9.84 2.94
N ALA A 102 -2.41 -10.52 1.81
CA ALA A 102 -3.51 -11.43 1.55
C ALA A 102 -3.26 -12.92 1.83
N PRO A 103 -2.04 -13.49 1.70
CA PRO A 103 -1.84 -14.94 1.73
C PRO A 103 -2.32 -15.61 3.01
N GLY A 104 -2.22 -14.96 4.16
CA GLY A 104 -2.68 -15.48 5.44
C GLY A 104 -4.20 -15.62 5.55
N ALA A 105 -4.99 -15.02 4.63
CA ALA A 105 -6.45 -14.99 4.72
C ALA A 105 -7.08 -16.38 4.79
N ALA A 106 -6.71 -17.28 3.88
CA ALA A 106 -7.23 -18.65 3.87
C ALA A 106 -6.80 -19.44 5.12
N GLY A 107 -5.57 -19.24 5.59
CA GLY A 107 -5.06 -19.85 6.80
C GLY A 107 -5.80 -19.39 8.06
N LEU A 108 -6.07 -18.09 8.17
CA LEU A 108 -6.82 -17.51 9.28
C LEU A 108 -8.30 -17.93 9.23
N LYS A 109 -8.93 -17.97 8.03
CA LYS A 109 -10.28 -18.48 7.87
C LYS A 109 -10.42 -19.93 8.37
N ARG A 110 -9.46 -20.81 8.07
CA ARG A 110 -9.49 -22.21 8.57
C ARG A 110 -9.46 -22.28 10.11
N ARG A 111 -8.81 -21.33 10.78
CA ARG A 111 -8.72 -21.26 12.23
C ARG A 111 -9.95 -20.70 12.93
N THR A 112 -10.63 -19.78 12.25
CA THR A 112 -11.68 -18.95 12.89
C THR A 112 -13.07 -19.17 12.32
N GLY A 113 -13.20 -19.71 11.10
CA GLY A 113 -14.47 -19.79 10.37
C GLY A 113 -14.97 -18.45 9.83
N ALA A 114 -14.18 -17.38 9.91
CA ALA A 114 -14.57 -16.03 9.52
C ALA A 114 -14.81 -15.91 8.00
N GLU A 115 -15.70 -14.98 7.61
CA GLU A 115 -15.99 -14.63 6.21
C GLU A 115 -14.84 -13.79 5.62
N LEU A 116 -14.38 -14.12 4.40
CA LEU A 116 -13.38 -13.36 3.67
C LEU A 116 -14.03 -12.29 2.80
N LEU A 117 -13.61 -11.02 2.99
CA LEU A 117 -14.07 -9.88 2.22
C LEU A 117 -12.90 -9.22 1.49
N GLY A 118 -13.11 -8.81 0.24
CA GLY A 118 -12.12 -8.08 -0.55
C GLY A 118 -12.69 -7.67 -1.90
N TRP A 119 -11.89 -6.92 -2.68
CA TRP A 119 -12.34 -6.36 -3.97
C TRP A 119 -12.67 -7.45 -4.98
N ASP A 120 -11.72 -8.33 -5.28
CA ASP A 120 -11.89 -9.40 -6.27
C ASP A 120 -10.99 -10.62 -5.96
N ALA A 121 -11.17 -11.68 -6.74
CA ALA A 121 -10.29 -12.84 -6.71
C ALA A 121 -9.06 -12.55 -7.57
N ARG A 122 -7.88 -12.52 -6.93
CA ARG A 122 -6.61 -12.18 -7.56
C ARG A 122 -5.42 -12.72 -6.75
N ASP A 123 -4.32 -13.05 -7.40
CA ASP A 123 -3.03 -13.45 -6.80
C ASP A 123 -3.14 -14.55 -5.72
N GLY A 124 -4.07 -15.50 -5.91
CA GLY A 124 -4.31 -16.60 -4.96
C GLY A 124 -5.32 -16.28 -3.85
N PHE A 125 -5.74 -15.04 -3.69
CA PHE A 125 -6.83 -14.65 -2.79
C PHE A 125 -8.19 -14.83 -3.49
N THR A 126 -9.16 -15.37 -2.76
CA THR A 126 -10.56 -15.50 -3.23
C THR A 126 -11.49 -15.12 -2.09
N PRO A 127 -12.17 -13.97 -2.14
CA PRO A 127 -13.12 -13.58 -1.13
C PRO A 127 -14.40 -14.42 -1.19
N ASP A 128 -15.01 -14.66 -0.03
CA ASP A 128 -16.38 -15.24 0.04
C ASP A 128 -17.39 -14.19 -0.43
N ARG A 129 -17.12 -12.92 -0.12
CA ARG A 129 -17.94 -11.80 -0.57
C ARG A 129 -17.07 -10.69 -1.16
N LYS A 130 -17.33 -10.36 -2.41
CA LYS A 130 -16.74 -9.18 -3.05
C LYS A 130 -17.39 -7.92 -2.48
N ILE A 131 -16.54 -6.94 -2.17
CA ILE A 131 -16.96 -5.62 -1.67
C ILE A 131 -16.30 -4.52 -2.51
N GLY A 132 -16.94 -3.36 -2.58
CA GLY A 132 -16.46 -2.23 -3.38
C GLY A 132 -16.48 -0.92 -2.60
N ASP A 133 -16.31 0.19 -3.34
CA ASP A 133 -16.36 1.52 -2.77
C ASP A 133 -17.69 1.79 -2.08
N GLY A 134 -17.62 2.40 -0.88
CA GLY A 134 -18.80 2.73 -0.09
C GLY A 134 -19.43 1.55 0.68
N PHE A 135 -18.97 0.29 0.48
CA PHE A 135 -19.45 -0.82 1.31
C PHE A 135 -19.23 -0.53 2.78
N VAL A 136 -20.21 -0.89 3.62
CA VAL A 136 -20.13 -0.74 5.08
C VAL A 136 -20.34 -2.09 5.73
N LEU A 137 -19.32 -2.54 6.48
CA LEU A 137 -19.45 -3.63 7.42
C LEU A 137 -20.00 -3.05 8.73
N GLU A 138 -21.18 -3.47 9.13
CA GLU A 138 -21.80 -3.09 10.39
C GLU A 138 -21.65 -4.24 11.39
N ALA A 139 -21.03 -3.97 12.52
CA ALA A 139 -20.93 -4.83 13.68
C ALA A 139 -21.61 -4.17 14.88
N THR A 140 -21.68 -4.86 16.02
CA THR A 140 -22.36 -4.39 17.24
C THR A 140 -21.79 -3.06 17.73
N GLU A 141 -20.46 -2.86 17.63
CA GLU A 141 -19.74 -1.74 18.25
C GLU A 141 -19.03 -0.84 17.25
N PHE A 142 -18.92 -1.26 16.00
CA PHE A 142 -18.17 -0.50 14.99
C PHE A 142 -18.78 -0.59 13.60
N ARG A 143 -18.40 0.39 12.78
CA ARG A 143 -18.68 0.42 11.35
C ARG A 143 -17.37 0.62 10.61
N LEU A 144 -17.04 -0.32 9.70
CA LEU A 144 -15.92 -0.20 8.78
C LEU A 144 -16.45 0.12 7.37
N ARG A 145 -16.08 1.28 6.86
CA ARG A 145 -16.41 1.68 5.48
C ARG A 145 -15.23 1.41 4.56
N ALA A 146 -15.47 0.64 3.51
CA ALA A 146 -14.51 0.48 2.42
C ALA A 146 -14.47 1.73 1.53
N LEU A 147 -13.27 2.14 1.19
CA LEU A 147 -12.98 3.25 0.28
C LEU A 147 -12.06 2.72 -0.81
N HIS A 148 -12.50 2.75 -2.07
CA HIS A 148 -11.64 2.36 -3.18
C HIS A 148 -10.55 3.41 -3.39
N THR A 149 -9.30 3.00 -3.21
CA THR A 149 -8.12 3.86 -3.30
C THR A 149 -7.10 3.26 -4.27
N PRO A 150 -7.44 3.21 -5.57
CA PRO A 150 -6.53 2.65 -6.57
C PRO A 150 -5.26 3.48 -6.69
N GLY A 151 -4.23 2.87 -7.25
CA GLY A 151 -2.98 3.56 -7.58
C GLY A 151 -1.75 2.74 -7.21
N HIS A 152 -1.59 2.28 -5.96
CA HIS A 152 -0.58 1.27 -5.63
C HIS A 152 -0.94 -0.10 -6.21
N ALA A 153 -2.18 -0.50 -6.03
CA ALA A 153 -2.80 -1.64 -6.69
C ALA A 153 -4.20 -1.23 -7.16
N SER A 154 -4.66 -1.77 -8.30
CA SER A 154 -5.96 -1.42 -8.88
C SER A 154 -7.14 -1.91 -8.02
N ASN A 155 -6.94 -2.93 -7.20
CA ASN A 155 -7.92 -3.52 -6.29
C ASN A 155 -7.82 -3.02 -4.84
N HIS A 156 -7.09 -1.92 -4.61
CA HIS A 156 -6.81 -1.45 -3.26
C HIS A 156 -8.02 -0.83 -2.58
N LEU A 157 -8.32 -1.28 -1.36
CA LEU A 157 -9.32 -0.71 -0.45
C LEU A 157 -8.65 -0.19 0.83
N CYS A 158 -8.92 1.05 1.18
CA CYS A 158 -8.75 1.50 2.56
C CYS A 158 -10.02 1.20 3.35
N TYR A 159 -9.90 0.96 4.67
CA TYR A 159 -11.04 0.78 5.55
C TYR A 159 -11.08 1.87 6.61
N LEU A 160 -12.20 2.59 6.69
CA LEU A 160 -12.41 3.64 7.69
C LEU A 160 -13.23 3.11 8.86
N LEU A 161 -12.65 3.08 10.05
CA LEU A 161 -13.38 2.92 11.31
C LEU A 161 -14.08 4.24 11.63
N GLU A 162 -15.41 4.30 11.43
CA GLU A 162 -16.18 5.56 11.50
C GLU A 162 -16.19 6.15 12.92
N GLN A 163 -16.33 5.31 13.96
CA GLN A 163 -16.41 5.74 15.36
C GLN A 163 -15.16 6.49 15.83
N GLU A 164 -13.99 6.01 15.43
CA GLU A 164 -12.71 6.57 15.86
C GLU A 164 -12.03 7.40 14.78
N ARG A 165 -12.58 7.41 13.57
CA ARG A 165 -12.01 8.09 12.37
C ARG A 165 -10.57 7.65 12.09
N ILE A 166 -10.29 6.35 12.30
CA ILE A 166 -9.03 5.71 11.98
C ILE A 166 -9.14 5.07 10.60
N LEU A 167 -8.19 5.34 9.73
CA LEU A 167 -8.11 4.77 8.40
C LEU A 167 -7.06 3.65 8.38
N PHE A 168 -7.47 2.43 8.09
CA PHE A 168 -6.56 1.34 7.74
C PHE A 168 -6.21 1.52 6.26
N SER A 169 -5.00 2.01 6.01
CA SER A 169 -4.60 2.47 4.67
C SER A 169 -3.91 1.40 3.82
N GLY A 170 -3.68 0.19 4.35
CA GLY A 170 -2.82 -0.76 3.64
C GLY A 170 -1.56 -0.07 3.14
N ASP A 171 -1.24 -0.26 1.86
CA ASP A 171 -0.10 0.35 1.19
C ASP A 171 -0.43 1.63 0.41
N HIS A 172 -1.55 2.28 0.72
CA HIS A 172 -1.85 3.59 0.14
C HIS A 172 -1.06 4.72 0.80
N VAL A 173 -0.91 4.68 2.14
CA VAL A 173 -0.10 5.64 2.92
C VAL A 173 0.64 4.89 4.01
N MET A 174 1.96 4.99 4.04
CA MET A 174 2.84 4.36 5.04
C MET A 174 3.56 5.39 5.91
N ASN A 175 4.15 4.93 7.01
CA ASN A 175 5.00 5.76 7.85
C ASN A 175 6.47 5.34 7.69
N GLY A 176 7.33 6.31 7.37
CA GLY A 176 8.78 6.11 7.24
C GLY A 176 9.30 5.95 5.81
N SER A 177 8.43 5.67 4.83
CA SER A 177 8.80 5.60 3.40
C SER A 177 7.63 6.00 2.52
N THR A 178 7.87 6.17 1.22
CA THR A 178 6.80 6.32 0.23
C THR A 178 6.56 5.01 -0.50
N VAL A 179 5.34 4.83 -0.96
CA VAL A 179 4.88 3.61 -1.65
C VAL A 179 5.42 3.55 -3.07
N VAL A 180 5.80 2.36 -3.54
CA VAL A 180 6.11 2.12 -4.97
C VAL A 180 4.80 2.05 -5.75
N ILE A 181 4.73 2.79 -6.84
CA ILE A 181 3.63 2.71 -7.81
C ILE A 181 4.18 2.07 -9.07
N ALA A 182 3.70 0.88 -9.37
CA ALA A 182 4.28 0.04 -10.42
C ALA A 182 3.25 -0.35 -11.50
N PRO A 183 3.27 0.29 -12.69
CA PRO A 183 2.45 -0.15 -13.81
C PRO A 183 2.78 -1.61 -14.23
N PRO A 184 1.85 -2.36 -14.82
CA PRO A 184 0.55 -1.91 -15.33
C PRO A 184 -0.57 -1.87 -14.28
N ASP A 185 -0.41 -2.48 -13.10
CA ASP A 185 -1.45 -2.49 -12.07
C ASP A 185 -1.48 -1.17 -11.29
N GLY A 186 -0.31 -0.59 -11.00
CA GLY A 186 -0.17 0.71 -10.36
C GLY A 186 -0.43 1.87 -11.34
N ASP A 187 -1.08 2.94 -10.84
CA ASP A 187 -1.42 4.15 -11.58
C ASP A 187 -1.17 5.41 -10.74
N MET A 188 -0.24 6.27 -11.18
CA MET A 188 0.14 7.47 -10.44
C MET A 188 -0.95 8.53 -10.43
N ALA A 189 -1.73 8.66 -11.50
CA ALA A 189 -2.83 9.63 -11.56
C ALA A 189 -3.94 9.24 -10.57
N ALA A 190 -4.37 7.98 -10.60
CA ALA A 190 -5.35 7.44 -9.66
C ALA A 190 -4.87 7.53 -8.21
N TYR A 191 -3.58 7.25 -7.97
CA TYR A 191 -2.96 7.34 -6.65
C TYR A 191 -3.03 8.75 -6.05
N VAL A 192 -2.63 9.76 -6.84
CA VAL A 192 -2.66 11.17 -6.42
C VAL A 192 -4.09 11.64 -6.17
N GLU A 193 -5.04 11.23 -7.00
CA GLU A 193 -6.45 11.56 -6.82
C GLU A 193 -7.02 10.93 -5.53
N ALA A 194 -6.71 9.68 -5.24
CA ALA A 194 -7.13 9.03 -4.00
C ALA A 194 -6.53 9.72 -2.75
N LEU A 195 -5.25 10.14 -2.79
CA LEU A 195 -4.64 10.94 -1.71
C LEU A 195 -5.39 12.27 -1.49
N ARG A 196 -5.77 12.97 -2.58
CA ARG A 196 -6.55 14.22 -2.51
C ARG A 196 -7.93 13.98 -1.91
N ALA A 197 -8.60 12.91 -2.31
CA ALA A 197 -9.90 12.51 -1.78
C ALA A 197 -9.83 12.24 -0.26
N LEU A 198 -8.82 11.49 0.20
CA LEU A 198 -8.61 11.23 1.63
C LEU A 198 -8.32 12.52 2.41
N ARG A 199 -7.48 13.43 1.87
CA ARG A 199 -7.15 14.71 2.50
C ARG A 199 -8.36 15.64 2.63
N SER A 200 -9.27 15.62 1.66
CA SER A 200 -10.47 16.48 1.65
C SER A 200 -11.62 15.94 2.48
N ARG A 201 -11.50 14.73 3.02
CA ARG A 201 -12.58 14.03 3.71
C ARG A 201 -13.15 14.81 4.89
N ARG A 202 -14.46 14.69 5.08
CA ARG A 202 -15.19 15.27 6.23
C ARG A 202 -16.08 14.20 6.87
N PRO A 203 -16.07 14.06 8.21
CA PRO A 203 -15.12 14.70 9.13
C PRO A 203 -13.67 14.27 8.85
N PRO A 204 -12.66 15.04 9.28
CA PRO A 204 -11.26 14.70 9.04
C PRO A 204 -10.84 13.42 9.77
N LEU A 205 -9.88 12.69 9.20
CA LEU A 205 -9.27 11.53 9.85
C LEU A 205 -8.59 11.95 11.16
N ARG A 206 -8.60 11.08 12.15
CA ARG A 206 -7.90 11.24 13.42
C ARG A 206 -6.53 10.56 13.41
N ALA A 207 -6.44 9.39 12.79
CA ALA A 207 -5.20 8.64 12.63
C ALA A 207 -5.23 7.82 11.34
N ILE A 208 -4.05 7.43 10.84
CA ILE A 208 -3.90 6.42 9.80
C ILE A 208 -3.14 5.23 10.41
N ALA A 209 -3.70 4.04 10.22
CA ALA A 209 -3.14 2.75 10.60
C ALA A 209 -2.62 2.07 9.31
N PRO A 210 -1.30 2.21 9.00
CA PRO A 210 -0.73 1.78 7.72
C PRO A 210 -0.48 0.27 7.67
N GLY A 211 -0.33 -0.30 6.46
CA GLY A 211 0.10 -1.68 6.27
C GLY A 211 1.48 -1.96 6.88
N HIS A 212 2.36 -0.96 6.90
CA HIS A 212 3.72 -1.06 7.44
C HIS A 212 4.09 0.15 8.28
N GLY A 213 4.89 -0.09 9.34
CA GLY A 213 5.36 0.97 10.22
C GLY A 213 4.39 1.40 11.33
N PRO A 214 4.74 2.43 12.10
CA PRO A 214 3.92 2.91 13.23
C PRO A 214 2.66 3.67 12.78
N LEU A 215 1.72 3.82 13.71
CA LEU A 215 0.53 4.66 13.54
C LEU A 215 0.92 6.10 13.16
N ILE A 216 0.10 6.75 12.35
CA ILE A 216 0.26 8.14 11.92
C ILE A 216 -0.79 8.99 12.63
N ASP A 217 -0.33 9.82 13.56
CA ASP A 217 -1.21 10.62 14.43
C ASP A 217 -1.63 11.95 13.80
N ASP A 218 -0.92 12.42 12.76
CA ASP A 218 -1.32 13.59 11.95
C ASP A 218 -1.57 13.17 10.48
N PRO A 219 -2.77 12.66 10.18
CA PRO A 219 -3.14 12.27 8.82
C PRO A 219 -3.04 13.40 7.82
N LYS A 220 -3.40 14.64 8.24
CA LYS A 220 -3.41 15.79 7.32
C LYS A 220 -1.99 16.12 6.88
N ALA A 221 -1.07 16.27 7.82
CA ALA A 221 0.33 16.56 7.50
C ALA A 221 0.95 15.43 6.66
N LYS A 222 0.67 14.16 6.97
CA LYS A 222 1.19 13.03 6.20
C LYS A 222 0.66 12.99 4.77
N LEU A 223 -0.63 13.23 4.55
CA LEU A 223 -1.22 13.28 3.21
C LEU A 223 -0.68 14.48 2.40
N GLU A 224 -0.46 15.63 3.04
CA GLU A 224 0.19 16.78 2.41
C GLU A 224 1.65 16.51 2.04
N GLU A 225 2.41 15.84 2.92
CA GLU A 225 3.77 15.37 2.66
C GLU A 225 3.83 14.46 1.42
N TYR A 226 2.92 13.49 1.33
CA TYR A 226 2.85 12.56 0.19
C TYR A 226 2.53 13.29 -1.11
N LEU A 227 1.53 14.17 -1.11
CA LEU A 227 1.16 14.97 -2.29
C LEU A 227 2.32 15.86 -2.75
N ALA A 228 2.99 16.54 -1.82
CA ALA A 228 4.13 17.39 -2.12
C ALA A 228 5.33 16.58 -2.67
N HIS A 229 5.62 15.42 -2.07
CA HIS A 229 6.67 14.52 -2.54
C HIS A 229 6.39 14.03 -3.98
N ARG A 230 5.16 13.59 -4.28
CA ARG A 230 4.79 13.13 -5.63
C ARG A 230 4.89 14.27 -6.66
N ALA A 231 4.42 15.47 -6.31
CA ALA A 231 4.54 16.63 -7.19
C ALA A 231 6.00 17.00 -7.45
N ALA A 232 6.84 17.02 -6.42
CA ALA A 232 8.28 17.33 -6.57
C ALA A 232 9.01 16.30 -7.45
N ARG A 233 8.73 14.99 -7.28
CA ARG A 233 9.30 13.94 -8.14
C ARG A 233 8.83 14.07 -9.59
N GLU A 234 7.57 14.37 -9.80
CA GLU A 234 7.00 14.57 -11.14
C GLU A 234 7.64 15.74 -11.88
N GLU A 235 7.78 16.89 -11.22
CA GLU A 235 8.46 18.05 -11.82
C GLU A 235 9.96 17.80 -12.06
N ALA A 236 10.63 17.05 -11.18
CA ALA A 236 12.02 16.66 -11.40
C ALA A 236 12.18 15.74 -12.63
N ILE A 237 11.27 14.77 -12.80
CA ILE A 237 11.25 13.87 -13.97
C ILE A 237 10.95 14.67 -15.24
N ALA A 238 9.95 15.54 -15.24
CA ALA A 238 9.60 16.37 -16.40
C ALA A 238 10.76 17.31 -16.78
N GLY A 239 11.40 17.94 -15.80
CA GLY A 239 12.57 18.79 -16.02
C GLY A 239 13.78 18.04 -16.57
N ALA A 240 14.07 16.84 -16.06
CA ALA A 240 15.15 15.99 -16.57
C ALA A 240 14.87 15.53 -18.00
N LEU A 241 13.62 15.14 -18.31
CA LEU A 241 13.20 14.74 -19.65
C LEU A 241 13.32 15.90 -20.63
N GLN A 242 12.90 17.11 -20.26
CA GLN A 242 13.03 18.30 -21.08
C GLN A 242 14.51 18.66 -21.33
N ALA A 243 15.36 18.54 -20.31
CA ALA A 243 16.80 18.85 -20.44
C ALA A 243 17.55 17.86 -21.35
N SER A 244 17.16 16.57 -21.33
CA SER A 244 17.78 15.54 -22.18
C SER A 244 17.20 15.50 -23.61
N GLY A 245 16.01 16.10 -23.84
CA GLY A 245 15.24 15.97 -25.07
C GLY A 245 14.59 14.60 -25.24
N GLN A 246 15.34 13.54 -24.98
CA GLN A 246 14.90 12.15 -25.00
C GLN A 246 15.61 11.38 -23.88
N ALA A 247 14.91 10.44 -23.22
CA ALA A 247 15.50 9.59 -22.19
C ALA A 247 14.70 8.28 -22.01
N THR A 248 15.38 7.25 -21.56
CA THR A 248 14.79 6.03 -21.00
C THR A 248 14.43 6.21 -19.52
N VAL A 249 13.62 5.30 -18.99
CA VAL A 249 13.30 5.28 -17.54
C VAL A 249 14.57 5.17 -16.69
N ASP A 250 15.53 4.32 -17.09
CA ASP A 250 16.76 4.09 -16.31
C ASP A 250 17.67 5.33 -16.29
N GLU A 251 17.77 6.07 -17.40
CA GLU A 251 18.50 7.35 -17.44
C GLU A 251 17.87 8.41 -16.53
N LEU A 252 16.53 8.49 -16.51
CA LEU A 252 15.80 9.41 -15.62
C LEU A 252 15.93 9.02 -14.15
N VAL A 253 15.97 7.72 -13.80
CA VAL A 253 16.29 7.28 -12.44
C VAL A 253 17.66 7.79 -12.01
N GLY A 254 18.68 7.63 -12.85
CA GLY A 254 20.02 8.12 -12.55
C GLY A 254 20.10 9.64 -12.35
N ALA A 255 19.29 10.41 -13.08
CA ALA A 255 19.25 11.86 -13.00
C ALA A 255 18.45 12.39 -11.80
N VAL A 256 17.35 11.72 -11.40
CA VAL A 256 16.35 12.24 -10.46
C VAL A 256 16.47 11.62 -9.07
N TYR A 257 16.91 10.36 -8.95
CA TYR A 257 16.95 9.62 -7.68
C TYR A 257 18.35 9.59 -7.07
N THR A 258 19.08 10.70 -7.13
CA THR A 258 20.45 10.84 -6.60
C THR A 258 20.53 10.75 -5.08
N ASP A 259 19.40 10.95 -4.38
CA ASP A 259 19.23 10.83 -2.94
C ASP A 259 18.84 9.41 -2.48
N VAL A 260 18.65 8.49 -3.43
CA VAL A 260 18.23 7.10 -3.17
C VAL A 260 19.41 6.15 -3.40
N PRO A 261 19.69 5.19 -2.50
CA PRO A 261 20.73 4.21 -2.70
C PRO A 261 20.57 3.45 -4.04
N PRO A 262 21.67 3.21 -4.79
CA PRO A 262 21.61 2.50 -6.08
C PRO A 262 20.95 1.12 -6.02
N SER A 263 21.01 0.43 -4.86
CA SER A 263 20.31 -0.83 -4.65
C SER A 263 18.78 -0.73 -4.75
N LEU A 264 18.22 0.47 -4.62
CA LEU A 264 16.78 0.75 -4.74
C LEU A 264 16.39 1.37 -6.10
N HIS A 265 17.35 1.66 -6.98
CA HIS A 265 17.06 2.15 -8.32
C HIS A 265 16.16 1.19 -9.14
N PRO A 266 16.29 -0.15 -9.04
CA PRO A 266 15.36 -1.07 -9.68
C PRO A 266 13.90 -0.87 -9.25
N LEU A 267 13.64 -0.44 -8.01
CA LEU A 267 12.29 -0.09 -7.55
C LEU A 267 11.87 1.30 -8.02
N ALA A 268 12.79 2.27 -7.98
CA ALA A 268 12.54 3.64 -8.39
C ALA A 268 12.09 3.75 -9.85
N ARG A 269 12.62 2.88 -10.74
CA ARG A 269 12.27 2.84 -12.16
C ARG A 269 10.76 2.66 -12.40
N HIS A 270 10.09 1.85 -11.58
CA HIS A 270 8.64 1.66 -11.69
C HIS A 270 7.88 2.93 -11.35
N SER A 271 8.32 3.66 -10.33
CA SER A 271 7.71 4.95 -9.95
C SER A 271 7.97 6.04 -11.00
N VAL A 272 9.18 6.08 -11.60
CA VAL A 272 9.47 6.97 -12.75
C VAL A 272 8.54 6.65 -13.92
N TRP A 273 8.42 5.37 -14.28
CA TRP A 273 7.52 4.93 -15.34
C TRP A 273 6.06 5.33 -15.06
N ALA A 274 5.58 5.15 -13.82
CA ALA A 274 4.24 5.57 -13.43
C ALA A 274 4.03 7.09 -13.57
N HIS A 275 5.03 7.92 -13.22
CA HIS A 275 4.99 9.36 -13.45
C HIS A 275 5.00 9.73 -14.94
N LEU A 276 5.83 9.07 -15.76
CA LEU A 276 5.86 9.31 -17.21
C LEU A 276 4.53 8.98 -17.86
N ARG A 277 3.87 7.88 -17.50
CA ARG A 277 2.53 7.54 -17.97
C ARG A 277 1.50 8.60 -17.57
N LYS A 278 1.58 9.12 -16.34
CA LYS A 278 0.73 10.24 -15.92
C LYS A 278 1.01 11.50 -16.73
N LEU A 279 2.27 11.88 -16.91
CA LEU A 279 2.66 13.02 -17.72
C LEU A 279 2.19 12.88 -19.18
N ALA A 280 2.24 11.67 -19.74
CA ALA A 280 1.71 11.39 -21.09
C ALA A 280 0.19 11.58 -21.15
N GLY A 281 -0.55 11.13 -20.14
CA GLY A 281 -1.99 11.38 -20.02
C GLY A 281 -2.35 12.87 -19.91
N GLU A 282 -1.40 13.70 -19.47
CA GLU A 282 -1.53 15.17 -19.37
C GLU A 282 -0.96 15.92 -20.60
N GLY A 283 -0.41 15.19 -21.59
CA GLY A 283 0.22 15.78 -22.79
C GLY A 283 1.61 16.38 -22.53
N ARG A 284 2.28 16.08 -21.41
CA ARG A 284 3.59 16.60 -20.98
C ARG A 284 4.76 15.67 -21.29
N ALA A 285 4.48 14.44 -21.71
CA ALA A 285 5.47 13.47 -22.16
C ALA A 285 4.90 12.64 -23.31
N ILE A 286 5.77 12.14 -24.18
CA ILE A 286 5.41 11.35 -25.36
C ILE A 286 6.29 10.10 -25.40
N SER A 287 5.70 8.95 -25.72
CA SER A 287 6.41 7.70 -26.01
C SER A 287 5.65 6.94 -27.10
N ASP A 288 6.36 6.19 -27.92
CA ASP A 288 5.76 5.31 -28.94
C ASP A 288 5.11 4.07 -28.30
N ASP A 289 5.59 3.65 -27.13
CA ASP A 289 5.01 2.55 -26.36
C ASP A 289 5.01 2.87 -24.84
N PRO A 290 3.98 3.57 -24.35
CA PRO A 290 3.90 3.94 -22.93
C PRO A 290 3.68 2.73 -22.01
N ASP A 291 3.39 1.55 -22.54
CA ASP A 291 3.19 0.30 -21.80
C ASP A 291 4.47 -0.56 -21.72
N ASP A 292 5.56 -0.13 -22.40
CA ASP A 292 6.87 -0.74 -22.26
C ASP A 292 7.76 0.06 -21.29
N LEU A 293 8.24 -0.61 -20.23
CA LEU A 293 9.19 -0.04 -19.26
C LEU A 293 10.52 0.38 -19.91
N GLY A 294 10.91 -0.30 -21.00
CA GLY A 294 12.13 -0.02 -21.77
C GLY A 294 11.98 1.08 -22.83
N ALA A 295 10.79 1.63 -22.98
CA ALA A 295 10.52 2.65 -24.00
C ALA A 295 11.34 3.94 -23.78
N THR A 296 11.56 4.66 -24.89
CA THR A 296 12.12 6.01 -24.87
C THR A 296 10.99 7.03 -24.75
N TRP A 297 11.26 8.05 -23.96
CA TRP A 297 10.33 9.15 -23.68
C TRP A 297 10.93 10.48 -24.13
N SER A 298 10.08 11.39 -24.59
CA SER A 298 10.43 12.79 -24.88
C SER A 298 9.47 13.76 -24.22
N GLY A 299 9.95 14.95 -23.89
CA GLY A 299 9.09 16.04 -23.44
C GLY A 299 8.22 16.57 -24.58
N ASP A 300 7.03 17.10 -24.28
CA ASP A 300 6.27 17.87 -25.25
C ASP A 300 7.03 19.17 -25.56
N SER A 301 7.23 19.44 -26.85
CA SER A 301 7.97 20.62 -27.37
C SER A 301 7.07 21.83 -27.63
N SER A 302 5.78 21.80 -27.17
CA SER A 302 4.83 22.88 -27.43
C SER A 302 4.87 24.01 -26.39
#